data_98ff0f34c8739a2ce85bca6eeb34f8a1
#
_entry.id   98ff0f34c8739a2ce85bca6eeb34f8a1
#
_cell.length_a   1.000
_cell.length_b   1.000
_cell.length_c   1.000
_cell.angle_alpha   90.00
_cell.angle_beta   90.00
_cell.angle_gamma   90.00
#
_symmetry.space_group_name_H-M   'P 1'
#
loop_
_entity.id
_entity.type
_entity.pdbx_description
1 polymer ?
#
loop_
_entity_poly.entity_id
_entity_poly.type
_entity_poly.pdbx_seq_one_letter_code
_entity_poly.pdbx_strand_id
1 'polypeptide(L)'
;MSELSLQDVAVSYGRRVAVEPFSDTIAPGEWVGLIGPNGAGKSSLLRSIAGLVRHAGSIEVDGTRLGDLKDRERAQRVAYVPQEPLIPDDMTVTDYVLLGRTPYIGYWSSESKHDRDVVADTLERLRLGEFAPRLLGALSGGERQRVVLARALAQEAPILLLDEP
;
A
#
# COMPACT_ATOMS: atom_id res chain seq x y z
N MET A 1 -7.05 -14.46 0.38
CA MET A 1 -6.01 -14.19 1.37
C MET A 1 -4.74 -14.83 0.86
N SER A 2 -3.62 -14.13 0.93
CA SER A 2 -2.36 -14.52 0.25
C SER A 2 -1.23 -14.69 1.25
N GLU A 3 -0.29 -15.60 0.96
CA GLU A 3 0.95 -15.79 1.71
C GLU A 3 2.00 -14.80 1.22
N LEU A 4 2.77 -14.21 2.14
CA LEU A 4 3.95 -13.39 1.84
C LEU A 4 5.20 -14.09 2.36
N SER A 5 6.13 -14.44 1.47
CA SER A 5 7.41 -15.06 1.80
C SER A 5 8.56 -14.09 1.56
N LEU A 6 9.43 -13.97 2.54
CA LEU A 6 10.66 -13.19 2.51
C LEU A 6 11.85 -14.15 2.69
N GLN A 7 12.83 -14.12 1.77
CA GLN A 7 14.01 -14.96 1.84
C GLN A 7 15.28 -14.12 1.68
N ASP A 8 16.05 -14.02 2.77
CA ASP A 8 17.32 -13.28 2.85
C ASP A 8 17.20 -11.83 2.34
N VAL A 9 16.05 -11.18 2.63
CA VAL A 9 15.77 -9.81 2.20
C VAL A 9 16.69 -8.86 2.95
N ALA A 10 17.54 -8.14 2.23
CA ALA A 10 18.44 -7.13 2.77
C ALA A 10 18.31 -5.83 2.00
N VAL A 11 18.37 -4.69 2.72
CA VAL A 11 18.28 -3.35 2.12
C VAL A 11 19.48 -2.52 2.50
N SER A 12 20.12 -1.89 1.50
CA SER A 12 21.25 -1.00 1.71
C SER A 12 21.12 0.29 0.90
N TYR A 13 21.56 1.38 1.50
CA TYR A 13 21.64 2.71 0.89
C TYR A 13 23.13 3.09 0.79
N GLY A 14 23.72 2.84 -0.38
CA GLY A 14 25.17 2.98 -0.57
C GLY A 14 25.94 1.99 0.33
N ARG A 15 26.74 2.51 1.26
CA ARG A 15 27.51 1.70 2.22
C ARG A 15 26.77 1.39 3.53
N ARG A 16 25.58 2.01 3.73
CA ARG A 16 24.81 1.81 4.97
C ARG A 16 23.83 0.65 4.78
N VAL A 17 23.96 -0.38 5.58
CA VAL A 17 22.97 -1.45 5.70
C VAL A 17 21.81 -0.91 6.54
N ALA A 18 20.60 -0.95 5.99
CA ALA A 18 19.37 -0.53 6.66
C ALA A 18 18.56 -1.73 7.16
N VAL A 19 18.65 -2.86 6.46
CA VAL A 19 18.04 -4.14 6.86
C VAL A 19 19.08 -5.22 6.60
N GLU A 20 19.53 -5.90 7.65
CA GLU A 20 20.33 -7.11 7.54
C GLU A 20 19.50 -8.24 6.91
N PRO A 21 20.12 -9.30 6.34
CA PRO A 21 19.37 -10.40 5.74
C PRO A 21 18.30 -10.94 6.69
N PHE A 22 17.04 -10.85 6.27
CA PHE A 22 15.86 -11.19 7.04
C PHE A 22 15.01 -12.18 6.24
N SER A 23 14.56 -13.24 6.90
CA SER A 23 13.68 -14.24 6.30
C SER A 23 12.48 -14.46 7.21
N ASP A 24 11.28 -14.50 6.63
CA ASP A 24 10.04 -14.76 7.33
C ASP A 24 8.96 -15.21 6.35
N THR A 25 7.90 -15.83 6.86
CA THR A 25 6.73 -16.21 6.07
C THR A 25 5.48 -15.82 6.85
N ILE A 26 4.65 -14.99 6.23
CA ILE A 26 3.39 -14.48 6.79
C ILE A 26 2.25 -15.25 6.13
N ALA A 27 1.51 -16.00 6.95
CA ALA A 27 0.41 -16.83 6.49
C ALA A 27 -0.81 -16.01 6.03
N PRO A 28 -1.67 -16.58 5.17
CA PRO A 28 -2.89 -15.91 4.74
C PRO A 28 -3.79 -15.49 5.91
N GLY A 29 -4.10 -14.18 5.98
CA GLY A 29 -4.95 -13.60 7.03
C GLY A 29 -4.24 -13.27 8.34
N GLU A 30 -2.93 -13.45 8.40
CA GLU A 30 -2.11 -13.08 9.55
C GLU A 30 -1.89 -11.57 9.62
N TRP A 31 -1.81 -11.06 10.86
CA TRP A 31 -1.43 -9.69 11.19
C TRP A 31 -0.07 -9.69 11.86
N VAL A 32 0.88 -9.00 11.27
CA VAL A 32 2.25 -8.93 11.77
C VAL A 32 2.62 -7.50 12.12
N GLY A 33 3.13 -7.28 13.34
CA GLY A 33 3.66 -6.00 13.81
C GLY A 33 5.18 -5.97 13.74
N LEU A 34 5.75 -5.01 13.00
CA LEU A 34 7.19 -4.73 13.01
C LEU A 34 7.51 -3.79 14.18
N ILE A 35 8.20 -4.31 15.19
CA ILE A 35 8.57 -3.57 16.40
C ILE A 35 10.08 -3.32 16.41
N GLY A 36 10.47 -2.11 16.76
CA GLY A 36 11.88 -1.74 16.88
C GLY A 36 12.07 -0.23 17.00
N PRO A 37 13.26 0.22 17.42
CA PRO A 37 13.56 1.65 17.58
C PRO A 37 13.53 2.38 16.22
N ASN A 38 13.51 3.73 16.27
CA ASN A 38 13.66 4.54 15.08
C ASN A 38 15.00 4.25 14.41
N GLY A 39 14.97 4.11 13.08
CA GLY A 39 16.16 3.74 12.31
C GLY A 39 16.46 2.23 12.25
N ALA A 40 15.65 1.36 12.85
CA ALA A 40 15.82 -0.11 12.80
C ALA A 40 15.53 -0.73 11.42
N GLY A 41 15.19 0.08 10.40
CA GLY A 41 14.94 -0.43 9.04
C GLY A 41 13.49 -0.81 8.74
N LYS A 42 12.53 -0.62 9.66
CA LYS A 42 11.11 -0.99 9.48
C LYS A 42 10.53 -0.46 8.16
N SER A 43 10.59 0.85 7.96
CA SER A 43 10.11 1.48 6.71
C SER A 43 10.90 1.02 5.49
N SER A 44 12.19 0.72 5.62
CA SER A 44 13.01 0.20 4.52
C SER A 44 12.57 -1.20 4.10
N LEU A 45 12.25 -2.06 5.07
CA LEU A 45 11.70 -3.39 4.81
C LEU A 45 10.32 -3.29 4.14
N LEU A 46 9.39 -2.49 4.68
CA LEU A 46 8.07 -2.29 4.08
C LEU A 46 8.16 -1.74 2.66
N ARG A 47 9.03 -0.75 2.41
CA ARG A 47 9.27 -0.19 1.08
C ARG A 47 9.89 -1.21 0.12
N SER A 48 10.73 -2.13 0.60
CA SER A 48 11.28 -3.19 -0.24
C SER A 48 10.20 -4.18 -0.67
N ILE A 49 9.29 -4.56 0.24
CA ILE A 49 8.14 -5.42 -0.08
C ILE A 49 7.22 -4.72 -1.09
N ALA A 50 6.97 -3.42 -0.92
CA ALA A 50 6.21 -2.63 -1.89
C ALA A 50 6.92 -2.42 -3.25
N GLY A 51 8.21 -2.81 -3.36
CA GLY A 51 9.03 -2.62 -4.57
C GLY A 51 9.46 -1.19 -4.81
N LEU A 52 9.42 -0.34 -3.78
CA LEU A 52 9.80 1.07 -3.84
C LEU A 52 11.30 1.30 -3.62
N VAL A 53 12.00 0.33 -3.06
CA VAL A 53 13.45 0.34 -2.88
C VAL A 53 14.05 -1.01 -3.31
N ARG A 54 15.30 -0.97 -3.78
CA ARG A 54 16.02 -2.19 -4.16
C ARG A 54 16.39 -3.00 -2.93
N HIS A 55 16.34 -4.32 -3.06
CA HIS A 55 16.71 -5.27 -2.03
C HIS A 55 17.53 -6.42 -2.63
N ALA A 56 18.29 -7.11 -1.79
CA ALA A 56 18.81 -8.44 -2.07
C ALA A 56 17.81 -9.49 -1.55
N GLY A 57 18.00 -10.76 -1.90
CA GLY A 57 17.08 -11.84 -1.55
C GLY A 57 15.85 -11.91 -2.44
N SER A 58 14.81 -12.60 -2.00
CA SER A 58 13.53 -12.68 -2.74
C SER A 58 12.33 -12.37 -1.88
N ILE A 59 11.32 -11.77 -2.50
CA ILE A 59 10.01 -11.45 -1.93
C ILE A 59 8.96 -12.06 -2.84
N GLU A 60 8.10 -12.92 -2.29
CA GLU A 60 7.09 -13.65 -3.05
C GLU A 60 5.72 -13.51 -2.42
N VAL A 61 4.68 -13.39 -3.25
CA VAL A 61 3.28 -13.47 -2.85
C VAL A 61 2.65 -14.64 -3.60
N ASP A 62 2.14 -15.62 -2.84
CA ASP A 62 1.60 -16.89 -3.37
C ASP A 62 2.55 -17.58 -4.35
N GLY A 63 3.85 -17.65 -4.01
CA GLY A 63 4.90 -18.24 -4.84
C GLY A 63 5.27 -17.42 -6.09
N THR A 64 4.68 -16.23 -6.27
CA THR A 64 5.06 -15.32 -7.37
C THR A 64 6.06 -14.29 -6.87
N ARG A 65 7.26 -14.28 -7.46
CA ARG A 65 8.33 -13.35 -7.12
C ARG A 65 7.96 -11.93 -7.54
N LEU A 66 7.88 -11.00 -6.59
CA LEU A 66 7.48 -9.62 -6.86
C LEU A 66 8.49 -8.85 -7.73
N GLY A 67 9.77 -9.23 -7.67
CA GLY A 67 10.83 -8.63 -8.49
C GLY A 67 10.70 -8.88 -9.99
N ASP A 68 9.99 -9.94 -10.39
CA ASP A 68 9.78 -10.31 -11.80
C ASP A 68 8.54 -9.63 -12.39
N LEU A 69 7.72 -9.01 -11.56
CA LEU A 69 6.49 -8.34 -11.97
C LEU A 69 6.75 -6.89 -12.39
N LYS A 70 5.95 -6.41 -13.36
CA LYS A 70 5.86 -4.99 -13.66
C LYS A 70 5.22 -4.24 -12.49
N ASP A 71 5.50 -2.93 -12.36
CA ASP A 71 5.00 -2.11 -11.26
C ASP A 71 3.49 -2.21 -11.07
N ARG A 72 2.73 -2.26 -12.17
CA ARG A 72 1.28 -2.38 -12.16
C ARG A 72 0.82 -3.74 -11.59
N GLU A 73 1.45 -4.83 -11.99
CA GLU A 73 1.13 -6.19 -11.52
C GLU A 73 1.50 -6.35 -10.04
N ARG A 74 2.61 -5.75 -9.62
CA ARG A 74 3.04 -5.69 -8.22
C ARG A 74 2.06 -4.89 -7.38
N ALA A 75 1.59 -3.74 -7.87
CA ALA A 75 0.58 -2.93 -7.19
C ALA A 75 -0.79 -3.64 -7.08
N GLN A 76 -1.10 -4.62 -7.92
CA GLN A 76 -2.28 -5.48 -7.73
C GLN A 76 -2.09 -6.51 -6.60
N ARG A 77 -0.89 -6.71 -6.09
CA ARG A 77 -0.57 -7.66 -5.02
C ARG A 77 -0.25 -7.03 -3.68
N VAL A 78 0.31 -5.83 -3.70
CA VAL A 78 0.77 -5.14 -2.48
C VAL A 78 0.29 -3.69 -2.49
N ALA A 79 -0.51 -3.32 -1.49
CA ALA A 79 -0.84 -1.93 -1.17
C ALA A 79 0.07 -1.43 -0.06
N TYR A 80 0.51 -0.17 -0.17
CA TYR A 80 1.41 0.46 0.80
C TYR A 80 0.88 1.82 1.23
N VAL A 81 0.76 2.00 2.54
CA VAL A 81 0.45 3.29 3.17
C VAL A 81 1.73 3.82 3.81
N PRO A 82 2.32 4.90 3.29
CA PRO A 82 3.51 5.50 3.88
C PRO A 82 3.18 6.27 5.16
N GLN A 83 4.19 6.49 6.00
CA GLN A 83 4.10 7.29 7.21
C GLN A 83 3.63 8.74 6.93
N GLU A 84 4.13 9.34 5.85
CA GLU A 84 3.73 10.67 5.40
C GLU A 84 3.14 10.57 3.97
N PRO A 85 1.82 10.31 3.85
CA PRO A 85 1.18 10.23 2.55
C PRO A 85 1.04 11.62 1.91
N LEU A 86 1.27 11.72 0.60
CA LEU A 86 0.96 12.91 -0.16
C LEU A 86 -0.57 13.02 -0.30
N ILE A 87 -1.14 14.12 0.23
CA ILE A 87 -2.58 14.38 0.21
C ILE A 87 -2.79 15.76 -0.44
N PRO A 88 -3.25 15.82 -1.71
CA PRO A 88 -3.55 17.08 -2.40
C PRO A 88 -4.80 17.73 -1.79
N ASP A 89 -4.70 18.97 -1.33
CA ASP A 89 -5.80 19.68 -0.66
C ASP A 89 -6.99 19.99 -1.58
N ASP A 90 -6.76 20.07 -2.88
CA ASP A 90 -7.71 20.43 -3.94
C ASP A 90 -8.40 19.25 -4.62
N MET A 91 -8.14 18.03 -4.16
CA MET A 91 -8.76 16.81 -4.67
C MET A 91 -9.93 16.39 -3.79
N THR A 92 -11.00 15.83 -4.40
CA THR A 92 -12.10 15.28 -3.62
C THR A 92 -11.72 13.96 -2.97
N VAL A 93 -12.44 13.58 -1.90
CA VAL A 93 -12.26 12.27 -1.25
C VAL A 93 -12.46 11.12 -2.25
N THR A 94 -13.52 11.20 -3.06
CA THR A 94 -13.81 10.20 -4.08
C THR A 94 -12.65 10.04 -5.07
N ASP A 95 -12.16 11.15 -5.62
CA ASP A 95 -11.08 11.13 -6.62
C ASP A 95 -9.79 10.57 -6.02
N TYR A 96 -9.47 10.94 -4.77
CA TYR A 96 -8.29 10.43 -4.09
C TYR A 96 -8.37 8.93 -3.83
N VAL A 97 -9.52 8.42 -3.40
CA VAL A 97 -9.72 6.97 -3.16
C VAL A 97 -9.69 6.21 -4.49
N LEU A 98 -10.21 6.82 -5.58
CA LEU A 98 -10.17 6.25 -6.93
C LEU A 98 -8.71 6.05 -7.43
N LEU A 99 -7.74 6.83 -6.96
CA LEU A 99 -6.32 6.58 -7.27
C LEU A 99 -5.86 5.18 -6.83
N GLY A 100 -6.52 4.57 -5.83
CA GLY A 100 -6.29 3.17 -5.45
C GLY A 100 -6.59 2.18 -6.56
N ARG A 101 -7.45 2.55 -7.53
CA ARG A 101 -7.81 1.72 -8.69
C ARG A 101 -6.83 1.82 -9.86
N THR A 102 -5.84 2.72 -9.80
CA THR A 102 -4.84 2.93 -10.87
C THR A 102 -4.22 1.62 -11.39
N PRO A 103 -3.93 0.58 -10.57
CA PRO A 103 -3.40 -0.69 -11.07
C PRO A 103 -4.35 -1.46 -11.99
N TYR A 104 -5.63 -1.12 -12.03
CA TYR A 104 -6.67 -1.79 -12.84
C TYR A 104 -7.09 -0.97 -14.05
N ILE A 105 -6.90 0.36 -14.02
CA ILE A 105 -7.29 1.27 -15.10
C ILE A 105 -6.19 1.31 -16.16
N GLY A 106 -6.53 1.05 -17.43
CA GLY A 106 -5.59 1.09 -18.56
C GLY A 106 -5.07 2.51 -18.79
N TYR A 107 -3.87 2.63 -19.37
CA TYR A 107 -3.20 3.92 -19.59
C TYR A 107 -4.05 4.92 -20.41
N TRP A 108 -4.87 4.41 -21.34
CA TRP A 108 -5.76 5.20 -22.20
C TRP A 108 -7.25 4.96 -21.88
N SER A 109 -7.55 4.38 -20.73
CA SER A 109 -8.92 4.06 -20.33
C SER A 109 -9.36 4.96 -19.18
N SER A 110 -10.66 5.18 -19.08
CA SER A 110 -11.29 5.73 -17.88
C SER A 110 -11.61 4.60 -16.90
N GLU A 111 -11.95 4.97 -15.66
CA GLU A 111 -12.44 4.06 -14.64
C GLU A 111 -13.71 3.32 -15.10
N SER A 112 -13.80 2.05 -14.77
CA SER A 112 -14.97 1.20 -15.05
C SER A 112 -16.08 1.43 -14.01
N LYS A 113 -17.29 0.87 -14.29
CA LYS A 113 -18.34 0.83 -13.26
C LYS A 113 -17.87 0.09 -12.01
N HIS A 114 -17.16 -1.03 -12.18
CA HIS A 114 -16.62 -1.81 -11.06
C HIS A 114 -15.66 -0.97 -10.20
N ASP A 115 -14.78 -0.16 -10.79
CA ASP A 115 -13.86 0.69 -10.02
C ASP A 115 -14.61 1.71 -9.16
N ARG A 116 -15.68 2.30 -9.70
CA ARG A 116 -16.55 3.22 -8.96
C ARG A 116 -17.32 2.50 -7.84
N ASP A 117 -17.82 1.30 -8.09
CA ASP A 117 -18.54 0.49 -7.10
C ASP A 117 -17.58 0.13 -5.94
N VAL A 118 -16.33 -0.29 -6.20
CA VAL A 118 -15.30 -0.57 -5.19
C VAL A 118 -15.00 0.67 -4.34
N VAL A 119 -14.88 1.84 -4.96
CA VAL A 119 -14.65 3.11 -4.24
C VAL A 119 -15.83 3.42 -3.33
N ALA A 120 -17.08 3.33 -3.83
CA ALA A 120 -18.28 3.61 -3.05
C ALA A 120 -18.39 2.65 -1.84
N ASP A 121 -18.22 1.34 -2.04
CA ASP A 121 -18.24 0.34 -0.98
C ASP A 121 -17.15 0.59 0.07
N THR A 122 -15.96 0.98 -0.37
CA THR A 122 -14.85 1.28 0.55
C THR A 122 -15.14 2.52 1.39
N LEU A 123 -15.70 3.57 0.79
CA LEU A 123 -16.10 4.78 1.52
C LEU A 123 -17.19 4.48 2.55
N GLU A 124 -18.20 3.68 2.21
CA GLU A 124 -19.25 3.26 3.14
C GLU A 124 -18.67 2.45 4.31
N ARG A 125 -17.83 1.45 4.04
CA ARG A 125 -17.19 0.61 5.08
C ARG A 125 -16.39 1.42 6.09
N LEU A 126 -15.74 2.52 5.66
CA LEU A 126 -14.95 3.40 6.52
C LEU A 126 -15.74 4.60 7.05
N ARG A 127 -17.06 4.65 6.82
CA ARG A 127 -17.95 5.76 7.21
C ARG A 127 -17.48 7.10 6.66
N LEU A 128 -17.10 7.11 5.38
CA LEU A 128 -16.64 8.27 4.65
C LEU A 128 -17.63 8.72 3.56
N GLY A 129 -18.78 8.07 3.41
CA GLY A 129 -19.76 8.37 2.35
C GLY A 129 -20.18 9.83 2.33
N GLU A 130 -20.46 10.44 3.50
CA GLU A 130 -20.82 11.87 3.60
C GLU A 130 -19.69 12.84 3.22
N PHE A 131 -18.44 12.38 3.27
CA PHE A 131 -17.25 13.16 2.91
C PHE A 131 -16.88 13.02 1.43
N ALA A 132 -17.48 12.08 0.69
CA ALA A 132 -17.14 11.75 -0.68
C ALA A 132 -16.93 12.96 -1.61
N PRO A 133 -17.83 13.98 -1.63
CA PRO A 133 -17.67 15.17 -2.47
C PRO A 133 -16.77 16.26 -1.85
N ARG A 134 -16.32 16.11 -0.61
CA ARG A 134 -15.51 17.14 0.07
C ARG A 134 -14.07 17.14 -0.44
N LEU A 135 -13.46 18.32 -0.44
CA LEU A 135 -12.01 18.46 -0.69
C LEU A 135 -11.21 17.94 0.51
N LEU A 136 -10.08 17.30 0.24
CA LEU A 136 -9.19 16.76 1.28
C LEU A 136 -8.67 17.84 2.21
N GLY A 137 -8.45 19.05 1.71
CA GLY A 137 -8.03 20.21 2.50
C GLY A 137 -9.04 20.62 3.59
N ALA A 138 -10.33 20.27 3.44
CA ALA A 138 -11.38 20.57 4.39
C ALA A 138 -11.58 19.52 5.49
N LEU A 139 -10.81 18.41 5.46
CA LEU A 139 -10.92 17.32 6.41
C LEU A 139 -10.03 17.53 7.64
N SER A 140 -10.48 17.02 8.79
CA SER A 140 -9.64 16.86 9.98
C SER A 140 -8.52 15.82 9.77
N GLY A 141 -7.49 15.83 10.61
CA GLY A 141 -6.38 14.86 10.51
C GLY A 141 -6.84 13.41 10.57
N GLY A 142 -7.76 13.07 11.48
CA GLY A 142 -8.29 11.70 11.59
C GLY A 142 -9.17 11.29 10.39
N GLU A 143 -9.89 12.23 9.78
CA GLU A 143 -10.63 11.96 8.54
C GLU A 143 -9.68 11.72 7.38
N ARG A 144 -8.60 12.53 7.26
CA ARG A 144 -7.56 12.35 6.24
C ARG A 144 -6.88 10.98 6.37
N GLN A 145 -6.54 10.53 7.58
CA GLN A 145 -5.96 9.19 7.80
C GLN A 145 -6.90 8.09 7.32
N ARG A 146 -8.21 8.18 7.62
CA ARG A 146 -9.19 7.22 7.12
C ARG A 146 -9.31 7.22 5.60
N VAL A 147 -9.20 8.39 4.97
CA VAL A 147 -9.23 8.51 3.49
C VAL A 147 -7.98 7.89 2.87
N VAL A 148 -6.80 8.05 3.48
CA VAL A 148 -5.56 7.38 3.03
C VAL A 148 -5.70 5.86 3.11
N LEU A 149 -6.28 5.36 4.21
CA LEU A 149 -6.56 3.93 4.36
C LEU A 149 -7.60 3.47 3.32
N ALA A 150 -8.64 4.28 3.06
CA ALA A 150 -9.64 3.98 2.03
C ALA A 150 -9.00 3.80 0.64
N ARG A 151 -8.07 4.68 0.27
CA ARG A 151 -7.34 4.55 -1.00
C ARG A 151 -6.57 3.23 -1.07
N ALA A 152 -5.89 2.83 0.00
CA ALA A 152 -5.14 1.58 0.03
C ALA A 152 -6.06 0.35 -0.03
N LEU A 153 -7.21 0.39 0.66
CA LEU A 153 -8.20 -0.70 0.62
C LEU A 153 -8.91 -0.79 -0.73
N ALA A 154 -9.21 0.35 -1.38
CA ALA A 154 -9.77 0.38 -2.73
C ALA A 154 -8.85 -0.24 -3.78
N GLN A 155 -7.56 -0.39 -3.50
CA GLN A 155 -6.61 -1.10 -4.36
C GLN A 155 -6.89 -2.61 -4.40
N GLU A 156 -7.64 -3.20 -3.45
CA GLU A 156 -7.96 -4.64 -3.36
C GLU A 156 -6.73 -5.56 -3.44
N ALA A 157 -5.57 -5.06 -3.07
CA ALA A 157 -4.37 -5.88 -3.01
C ALA A 157 -4.45 -6.85 -1.81
N PRO A 158 -4.05 -8.12 -1.99
CA PRO A 158 -4.13 -9.12 -0.93
C PRO A 158 -3.17 -8.85 0.25
N ILE A 159 -2.11 -8.08 0.03
CA ILE A 159 -1.16 -7.66 1.08
C ILE A 159 -1.33 -6.15 1.29
N LEU A 160 -1.52 -5.75 2.55
CA LEU A 160 -1.56 -4.35 2.97
C LEU A 160 -0.42 -4.06 3.93
N LEU A 161 0.42 -3.11 3.57
CA LEU A 161 1.55 -2.62 4.38
C LEU A 161 1.22 -1.25 4.95
N LEU A 162 1.36 -1.08 6.27
CA LEU A 162 1.12 0.18 6.97
C LEU A 162 2.43 0.62 7.64
N ASP A 163 2.95 1.78 7.28
CA ASP A 163 4.18 2.34 7.83
C ASP A 163 3.81 3.46 8.82
N GLU A 164 3.67 3.11 10.11
CA GLU A 164 3.28 4.02 11.22
C GLU A 164 2.01 4.84 10.89
N PRO A 165 0.84 4.20 10.66
CA PRO A 165 -0.39 4.85 10.21
C PRO A 165 -1.05 5.72 11.28
#